data_e022b4b20dc9d4b7d7f84a34fef9ce61
#
_entry.id   e022b4b20dc9d4b7d7f84a34fef9ce61
#
_cell.length_a   1.000
_cell.length_b   1.000
_cell.length_c   1.000
_cell.angle_alpha   90.00
_cell.angle_beta   90.00
_cell.angle_gamma   90.00
#
_symmetry.space_group_name_H-M   'P 1'
#
loop_
_entity.id
_entity.type
_entity.pdbx_description
1 polymer ?
#
loop_
_entity_poly.entity_id
_entity_poly.type
_entity_poly.pdbx_seq_one_letter_code
_entity_poly.pdbx_strand_id
1 'polypeptide(L)'
;MVIGGTLTMFAGGFIWPIFAPFVRTEFTASLQQVGFAVSGYFLLRMMAEFPIGVLSDRMGPRIPLIVGRVLAVIGAFICYKTTNIWMLIVARMIWGMGDASFFCIGMSYVSRLFPAEKRGRAMGIFQAVEMVGSFMGQTIGGYAAAEYGPRFNFLLTSIVAVIALVSVTMIKGNGSAVQISQKKVSFIPTKEEMRKVLNRTVLVACIINLVSMMINSGLLGTILPIYATEDLGLSLTQYAFLVSASTVGSISGNLIGGFLSDKMGRKKILLAGFAVGALSIFGLTVSPSFIPLMVMMFLKGIFWGIVYGVVPAYIADAVPDEVRGIGIGTFRTFMDLGGLVGPMVMTSIVAVFGGSQGYVYSFYFGVASIIGLIGLTWTLEDTAGKAVTIH
;
A
#
# COMPACT_ATOMS: atom_id res chain seq x y z
N MET A 1 -6.53 1.22 -18.65
CA MET A 1 -5.71 0.87 -17.45
C MET A 1 -5.50 2.08 -16.55
N VAL A 2 -4.91 3.20 -17.00
CA VAL A 2 -4.67 4.39 -16.16
C VAL A 2 -5.95 4.86 -15.47
N ILE A 3 -7.02 5.09 -16.23
CA ILE A 3 -8.32 5.52 -15.67
C ILE A 3 -8.83 4.52 -14.62
N GLY A 4 -8.81 3.21 -14.92
CA GLY A 4 -9.25 2.19 -13.98
C GLY A 4 -8.43 2.18 -12.67
N GLY A 5 -7.11 2.42 -12.76
CA GLY A 5 -6.23 2.53 -11.61
C GLY A 5 -6.49 3.77 -10.77
N THR A 6 -6.58 4.90 -11.42
CA THR A 6 -6.90 6.16 -10.73
C THR A 6 -8.25 6.06 -10.01
N LEU A 7 -9.27 5.49 -10.66
CA LEU A 7 -10.59 5.27 -10.03
C LEU A 7 -10.51 4.29 -8.85
N THR A 8 -9.66 3.25 -8.94
CA THR A 8 -9.47 2.31 -7.84
C THR A 8 -8.83 2.99 -6.63
N MET A 9 -7.77 3.78 -6.86
CA MET A 9 -7.11 4.54 -5.79
C MET A 9 -8.01 5.64 -5.23
N PHE A 10 -8.80 6.29 -6.08
CA PHE A 10 -9.80 7.28 -5.69
C PHE A 10 -10.86 6.64 -4.76
N ALA A 11 -11.41 5.49 -5.16
CA ALA A 11 -12.39 4.75 -4.38
C ALA A 11 -11.83 4.29 -3.02
N GLY A 12 -10.60 3.73 -3.00
CA GLY A 12 -9.89 3.35 -1.78
C GLY A 12 -9.62 4.55 -0.86
N GLY A 13 -9.34 5.71 -1.46
CA GLY A 13 -9.12 6.97 -0.76
C GLY A 13 -10.29 7.40 0.11
N PHE A 14 -11.53 7.18 -0.32
CA PHE A 14 -12.72 7.50 0.49
C PHE A 14 -12.75 6.80 1.86
N ILE A 15 -12.18 5.61 1.92
CA ILE A 15 -12.29 4.74 3.09
C ILE A 15 -11.06 4.82 4.00
N TRP A 16 -9.88 5.01 3.42
CA TRP A 16 -8.62 4.92 4.16
C TRP A 16 -8.57 5.76 5.45
N PRO A 17 -8.93 7.07 5.44
CA PRO A 17 -8.84 7.89 6.65
C PRO A 17 -9.92 7.59 7.68
N ILE A 18 -11.07 7.05 7.27
CA ILE A 18 -12.25 6.93 8.13
C ILE A 18 -12.48 5.51 8.65
N PHE A 19 -11.82 4.48 8.06
CA PHE A 19 -12.18 3.09 8.29
C PHE A 19 -12.03 2.65 9.73
N ALA A 20 -10.90 2.92 10.37
CA ALA A 20 -10.64 2.49 11.74
C ALA A 20 -11.57 3.19 12.75
N PRO A 21 -11.75 4.53 12.75
CA PRO A 21 -12.77 5.20 13.56
C PRO A 21 -14.18 4.68 13.30
N PHE A 22 -14.56 4.47 12.03
CA PHE A 22 -15.86 3.92 11.67
C PHE A 22 -16.11 2.56 12.30
N VAL A 23 -15.16 1.63 12.20
CA VAL A 23 -15.30 0.30 12.81
C VAL A 23 -15.41 0.42 14.33
N ARG A 24 -14.60 1.31 14.92
CA ARG A 24 -14.56 1.53 16.36
C ARG A 24 -15.88 2.05 16.90
N THR A 25 -16.47 3.06 16.25
CA THR A 25 -17.69 3.73 16.72
C THR A 25 -18.95 2.99 16.31
N GLU A 26 -19.08 2.58 15.06
CA GLU A 26 -20.32 2.02 14.51
C GLU A 26 -20.63 0.62 15.07
N PHE A 27 -19.59 -0.19 15.30
CA PHE A 27 -19.74 -1.56 15.82
C PHE A 27 -19.37 -1.67 17.30
N THR A 28 -19.07 -0.57 18.00
CA THR A 28 -18.53 -0.58 19.36
C THR A 28 -17.40 -1.62 19.54
N ALA A 29 -16.56 -1.70 18.46
CA ALA A 29 -15.58 -2.75 18.32
C ALA A 29 -14.41 -2.56 19.28
N SER A 30 -13.86 -3.66 19.81
CA SER A 30 -12.57 -3.62 20.50
C SER A 30 -11.45 -3.24 19.55
N LEU A 31 -10.32 -2.74 20.07
CA LEU A 31 -9.16 -2.40 19.24
C LEU A 31 -8.65 -3.60 18.42
N GLN A 32 -8.67 -4.82 19.02
CA GLN A 32 -8.30 -6.03 18.30
C GLN A 32 -9.24 -6.31 17.11
N GLN A 33 -10.56 -6.13 17.31
CA GLN A 33 -11.52 -6.28 16.21
C GLN A 33 -11.31 -5.25 15.10
N VAL A 34 -10.95 -4.02 15.44
CA VAL A 34 -10.54 -3.01 14.44
C VAL A 34 -9.29 -3.48 13.70
N GLY A 35 -8.28 -3.97 14.43
CA GLY A 35 -7.07 -4.56 13.82
C GLY A 35 -7.41 -5.68 12.84
N PHE A 36 -8.28 -6.63 13.20
CA PHE A 36 -8.74 -7.71 12.30
C PHE A 36 -9.49 -7.17 11.08
N ALA A 37 -10.32 -6.15 11.25
CA ALA A 37 -11.07 -5.55 10.13
C ALA A 37 -10.16 -4.87 9.10
N VAL A 38 -9.09 -4.19 9.55
CA VAL A 38 -8.09 -3.61 8.66
C VAL A 38 -7.23 -4.71 8.02
N SER A 39 -6.75 -5.67 8.81
CA SER A 39 -5.90 -6.78 8.36
C SER A 39 -6.60 -7.69 7.36
N GLY A 40 -7.91 -7.90 7.49
CA GLY A 40 -8.69 -8.76 6.61
C GLY A 40 -8.56 -8.41 5.13
N TYR A 41 -8.47 -7.13 4.81
CA TYR A 41 -8.26 -6.67 3.43
C TYR A 41 -6.96 -7.22 2.82
N PHE A 42 -5.88 -7.26 3.60
CA PHE A 42 -4.58 -7.70 3.12
C PHE A 42 -4.46 -9.23 3.03
N LEU A 43 -5.20 -9.98 3.86
CA LEU A 43 -5.11 -11.43 3.92
C LEU A 43 -5.44 -12.08 2.57
N LEU A 44 -6.65 -11.88 2.05
CA LEU A 44 -7.03 -12.47 0.77
C LEU A 44 -6.37 -11.76 -0.42
N ARG A 45 -5.98 -10.50 -0.29
CA ARG A 45 -5.21 -9.81 -1.32
C ARG A 45 -3.86 -10.50 -1.55
N MET A 46 -3.10 -10.72 -0.49
CA MET A 46 -1.81 -11.41 -0.54
C MET A 46 -1.92 -12.81 -1.16
N MET A 47 -2.95 -13.57 -0.77
CA MET A 47 -3.16 -14.93 -1.29
C MET A 47 -3.58 -14.93 -2.76
N ALA A 48 -4.29 -13.90 -3.21
CA ALA A 48 -4.85 -13.82 -4.55
C ALA A 48 -3.87 -13.20 -5.58
N GLU A 49 -2.92 -12.37 -5.17
CA GLU A 49 -2.02 -11.66 -6.12
C GLU A 49 -1.27 -12.64 -7.04
N PHE A 50 -0.69 -13.69 -6.49
CA PHE A 50 0.06 -14.66 -7.29
C PHE A 50 -0.83 -15.47 -8.26
N PRO A 51 -1.92 -16.12 -7.83
CA PRO A 51 -2.85 -16.81 -8.74
C PRO A 51 -3.40 -15.91 -9.84
N ILE A 52 -3.74 -14.66 -9.50
CA ILE A 52 -4.27 -13.69 -10.47
C ILE A 52 -3.21 -13.32 -11.52
N GLY A 53 -1.94 -13.17 -11.12
CA GLY A 53 -0.84 -12.93 -12.04
C GLY A 53 -0.73 -14.03 -13.08
N VAL A 54 -0.71 -15.28 -12.64
CA VAL A 54 -0.66 -16.44 -13.54
C VAL A 54 -1.90 -16.53 -14.42
N LEU A 55 -3.08 -16.27 -13.87
CA LEU A 55 -4.33 -16.29 -14.63
C LEU A 55 -4.31 -15.22 -15.73
N SER A 56 -3.80 -14.03 -15.41
CA SER A 56 -3.61 -12.94 -16.37
C SER A 56 -2.65 -13.31 -17.52
N ASP A 57 -1.59 -14.04 -17.21
CA ASP A 57 -0.63 -14.51 -18.24
C ASP A 57 -1.23 -15.57 -19.16
N ARG A 58 -2.17 -16.38 -18.68
CA ARG A 58 -2.83 -17.46 -19.46
C ARG A 58 -4.04 -16.99 -20.26
N MET A 59 -4.93 -16.22 -19.63
CA MET A 59 -6.24 -15.82 -20.20
C MET A 59 -6.23 -14.38 -20.69
N GLY A 60 -5.11 -13.67 -20.54
CA GLY A 60 -5.03 -12.23 -20.75
C GLY A 60 -5.54 -11.41 -19.54
N PRO A 61 -5.21 -10.13 -19.48
CA PRO A 61 -5.47 -9.27 -18.33
C PRO A 61 -6.96 -8.93 -18.12
N ARG A 62 -7.77 -9.01 -19.19
CA ARG A 62 -9.17 -8.51 -19.19
C ARG A 62 -10.07 -9.26 -18.22
N ILE A 63 -10.08 -10.60 -18.29
CA ILE A 63 -10.99 -11.42 -17.47
C ILE A 63 -10.66 -11.31 -15.97
N PRO A 64 -9.40 -11.49 -15.52
CA PRO A 64 -9.06 -11.34 -14.11
C PRO A 64 -9.34 -9.92 -13.58
N LEU A 65 -9.15 -8.88 -14.39
CA LEU A 65 -9.48 -7.50 -14.01
C LEU A 65 -10.99 -7.29 -13.83
N ILE A 66 -11.83 -7.83 -14.74
CA ILE A 66 -13.28 -7.73 -14.62
C ILE A 66 -13.76 -8.45 -13.36
N VAL A 67 -13.33 -9.71 -13.16
CA VAL A 67 -13.70 -10.50 -11.98
C VAL A 67 -13.28 -9.78 -10.70
N GLY A 68 -12.04 -9.28 -10.66
CA GLY A 68 -11.57 -8.54 -9.50
C GLY A 68 -12.38 -7.26 -9.23
N ARG A 69 -12.74 -6.51 -10.28
CA ARG A 69 -13.59 -5.32 -10.08
C ARG A 69 -14.99 -5.67 -9.60
N VAL A 70 -15.58 -6.75 -10.08
CA VAL A 70 -16.87 -7.26 -9.56
C VAL A 70 -16.77 -7.61 -8.08
N LEU A 71 -15.71 -8.32 -7.66
CA LEU A 71 -15.48 -8.64 -6.25
C LEU A 71 -15.28 -7.38 -5.39
N ALA A 72 -14.56 -6.37 -5.90
CA ALA A 72 -14.39 -5.10 -5.19
C ALA A 72 -15.72 -4.35 -5.01
N VAL A 73 -16.58 -4.32 -6.05
CA VAL A 73 -17.94 -3.75 -5.96
C VAL A 73 -18.76 -4.47 -4.91
N ILE A 74 -18.81 -5.81 -4.96
CA ILE A 74 -19.55 -6.64 -4.01
C ILE A 74 -19.04 -6.41 -2.58
N GLY A 75 -17.73 -6.46 -2.36
CA GLY A 75 -17.13 -6.25 -1.06
C GLY A 75 -17.45 -4.87 -0.48
N ALA A 76 -17.30 -3.80 -1.26
CA ALA A 76 -17.63 -2.44 -0.84
C ALA A 76 -19.13 -2.27 -0.55
N PHE A 77 -20.00 -2.86 -1.37
CA PHE A 77 -21.45 -2.79 -1.15
C PHE A 77 -21.91 -3.57 0.09
N ILE A 78 -21.31 -4.74 0.36
CA ILE A 78 -21.58 -5.47 1.59
C ILE A 78 -21.10 -4.64 2.81
N CYS A 79 -19.94 -3.97 2.74
CA CYS A 79 -19.48 -3.07 3.80
C CYS A 79 -20.49 -1.93 4.07
N TYR A 80 -21.13 -1.40 3.02
CA TYR A 80 -22.18 -0.37 3.17
C TYR A 80 -23.40 -0.89 3.93
N LYS A 81 -23.84 -2.12 3.65
CA LYS A 81 -25.12 -2.66 4.16
C LYS A 81 -24.98 -3.38 5.52
N THR A 82 -23.79 -3.88 5.84
CA THR A 82 -23.63 -4.73 7.02
C THR A 82 -23.75 -3.96 8.34
N THR A 83 -24.38 -4.62 9.31
CA THR A 83 -24.46 -4.20 10.72
C THR A 83 -23.65 -5.12 11.63
N ASN A 84 -23.01 -6.16 11.07
CA ASN A 84 -22.22 -7.15 11.78
C ASN A 84 -20.74 -7.02 11.46
N ILE A 85 -19.88 -6.90 12.48
CA ILE A 85 -18.43 -6.73 12.32
C ILE A 85 -17.77 -7.91 11.60
N TRP A 86 -18.20 -9.13 11.84
CA TRP A 86 -17.62 -10.31 11.17
C TRP A 86 -17.94 -10.32 9.66
N MET A 87 -19.17 -9.91 9.33
CA MET A 87 -19.55 -9.73 7.92
C MET A 87 -18.77 -8.58 7.27
N LEU A 88 -18.46 -7.50 8.01
CA LEU A 88 -17.59 -6.43 7.55
C LEU A 88 -16.19 -6.95 7.25
N ILE A 89 -15.61 -7.77 8.13
CA ILE A 89 -14.30 -8.38 7.94
C ILE A 89 -14.28 -9.24 6.67
N VAL A 90 -15.26 -10.12 6.50
CA VAL A 90 -15.39 -10.97 5.30
C VAL A 90 -15.55 -10.10 4.03
N ALA A 91 -16.36 -9.06 4.09
CA ALA A 91 -16.55 -8.13 2.99
C ALA A 91 -15.24 -7.41 2.60
N ARG A 92 -14.43 -7.02 3.59
CA ARG A 92 -13.10 -6.45 3.39
C ARG A 92 -12.12 -7.44 2.76
N MET A 93 -12.19 -8.72 3.15
CA MET A 93 -11.40 -9.79 2.54
C MET A 93 -11.76 -9.97 1.06
N ILE A 94 -13.05 -10.01 0.73
CA ILE A 94 -13.55 -10.10 -0.67
C ILE A 94 -13.08 -8.88 -1.48
N TRP A 95 -13.19 -7.69 -0.90
CA TRP A 95 -12.72 -6.46 -1.55
C TRP A 95 -11.23 -6.49 -1.82
N GLY A 96 -10.41 -6.89 -0.81
CA GLY A 96 -8.96 -7.03 -0.97
C GLY A 96 -8.58 -8.00 -2.09
N MET A 97 -9.25 -9.16 -2.15
CA MET A 97 -9.08 -10.13 -3.24
C MET A 97 -9.40 -9.50 -4.61
N GLY A 98 -10.45 -8.68 -4.68
CA GLY A 98 -10.80 -7.94 -5.89
C GLY A 98 -9.72 -6.96 -6.33
N ASP A 99 -9.18 -6.20 -5.39
CA ASP A 99 -8.13 -5.20 -5.65
C ASP A 99 -6.79 -5.82 -6.04
N ALA A 100 -6.50 -7.06 -5.57
CA ALA A 100 -5.31 -7.82 -5.98
C ALA A 100 -5.15 -7.87 -7.51
N SER A 101 -6.25 -8.02 -8.25
CA SER A 101 -6.25 -8.09 -9.70
C SER A 101 -5.66 -6.83 -10.33
N PHE A 102 -6.02 -5.67 -9.82
CA PHE A 102 -5.55 -4.40 -10.34
C PHE A 102 -4.09 -4.15 -9.97
N PHE A 103 -3.72 -4.36 -8.71
CA PHE A 103 -2.34 -4.17 -8.24
C PHE A 103 -1.34 -5.10 -8.94
N CYS A 104 -1.73 -6.35 -9.21
CA CYS A 104 -0.87 -7.31 -9.89
C CYS A 104 -0.77 -7.03 -11.39
N ILE A 105 -1.91 -6.82 -12.06
CA ILE A 105 -1.97 -6.73 -13.52
C ILE A 105 -1.62 -5.33 -14.00
N GLY A 106 -2.00 -4.26 -13.27
CA GLY A 106 -1.86 -2.88 -13.71
C GLY A 106 -0.42 -2.52 -14.08
N MET A 107 0.51 -2.75 -13.16
CA MET A 107 1.94 -2.48 -13.36
C MET A 107 2.54 -3.35 -14.47
N SER A 108 2.22 -4.66 -14.47
CA SER A 108 2.67 -5.60 -15.49
C SER A 108 2.18 -5.19 -16.88
N TYR A 109 0.91 -4.81 -17.01
CA TYR A 109 0.34 -4.37 -18.27
C TYR A 109 0.99 -3.09 -18.80
N VAL A 110 1.14 -2.07 -17.95
CA VAL A 110 1.80 -0.81 -18.34
C VAL A 110 3.25 -1.07 -18.76
N SER A 111 3.98 -1.92 -18.02
CA SER A 111 5.37 -2.24 -18.36
C SER A 111 5.54 -2.93 -19.73
N ARG A 112 4.51 -3.68 -20.19
CA ARG A 112 4.52 -4.36 -21.50
C ARG A 112 4.15 -3.45 -22.68
N LEU A 113 3.47 -2.32 -22.41
CA LEU A 113 3.06 -1.38 -23.46
C LEU A 113 4.20 -0.46 -23.96
N PHE A 114 5.29 -0.36 -23.21
CA PHE A 114 6.38 0.57 -23.51
C PHE A 114 7.71 -0.17 -23.70
N PRO A 115 8.58 0.29 -24.62
CA PRO A 115 9.93 -0.24 -24.78
C PRO A 115 10.77 -0.02 -23.51
N ALA A 116 11.80 -0.84 -23.34
CA ALA A 116 12.59 -0.90 -22.09
C ALA A 116 13.06 0.48 -21.60
N GLU A 117 13.50 1.35 -22.54
CA GLU A 117 14.05 2.69 -22.26
C GLU A 117 12.99 3.67 -21.70
N LYS A 118 11.70 3.46 -22.01
CA LYS A 118 10.60 4.33 -21.60
C LYS A 118 9.76 3.73 -20.49
N ARG A 119 9.99 2.46 -20.14
CA ARG A 119 9.17 1.66 -19.20
C ARG A 119 9.14 2.27 -17.80
N GLY A 120 10.30 2.68 -17.28
CA GLY A 120 10.39 3.30 -15.95
C GLY A 120 9.60 4.61 -15.88
N ARG A 121 9.70 5.47 -16.90
CA ARG A 121 8.93 6.72 -16.98
C ARG A 121 7.42 6.47 -17.07
N ALA A 122 6.99 5.49 -17.85
CA ALA A 122 5.57 5.14 -17.97
C ALA A 122 4.98 4.60 -16.64
N MET A 123 5.74 3.76 -15.94
CA MET A 123 5.35 3.24 -14.62
C MET A 123 5.31 4.35 -13.57
N GLY A 124 6.27 5.27 -13.58
CA GLY A 124 6.28 6.42 -12.68
C GLY A 124 5.08 7.35 -12.89
N ILE A 125 4.73 7.66 -14.16
CA ILE A 125 3.53 8.44 -14.47
C ILE A 125 2.26 7.72 -14.03
N PHE A 126 2.18 6.41 -14.27
CA PHE A 126 1.05 5.59 -13.84
C PHE A 126 0.84 5.67 -12.33
N GLN A 127 1.89 5.47 -11.54
CA GLN A 127 1.84 5.58 -10.08
C GLN A 127 1.52 7.00 -9.59
N ALA A 128 2.07 8.03 -10.24
CA ALA A 128 1.76 9.41 -9.87
C ALA A 128 0.29 9.75 -10.06
N VAL A 129 -0.33 9.31 -11.16
CA VAL A 129 -1.75 9.52 -11.42
C VAL A 129 -2.63 8.72 -10.43
N GLU A 130 -2.21 7.51 -10.05
CA GLU A 130 -2.88 6.75 -8.99
C GLU A 130 -2.84 7.47 -7.63
N MET A 131 -1.68 8.04 -7.27
CA MET A 131 -1.53 8.81 -6.03
C MET A 131 -2.40 10.08 -6.02
N VAL A 132 -2.55 10.76 -7.17
CA VAL A 132 -3.49 11.88 -7.31
C VAL A 132 -4.94 11.42 -7.07
N GLY A 133 -5.33 10.27 -7.62
CA GLY A 133 -6.62 9.66 -7.33
C GLY A 133 -6.83 9.41 -5.84
N SER A 134 -5.84 8.82 -5.18
CA SER A 134 -5.89 8.58 -3.73
C SER A 134 -6.03 9.88 -2.92
N PHE A 135 -5.25 10.91 -3.26
CA PHE A 135 -5.33 12.23 -2.62
C PHE A 135 -6.74 12.83 -2.72
N MET A 136 -7.30 12.87 -3.92
CA MET A 136 -8.66 13.38 -4.14
C MET A 136 -9.70 12.56 -3.37
N GLY A 137 -9.56 11.23 -3.37
CA GLY A 137 -10.43 10.32 -2.64
C GLY A 137 -10.41 10.57 -1.13
N GLN A 138 -9.23 10.74 -0.55
CA GLN A 138 -9.07 11.02 0.90
C GLN A 138 -9.72 12.34 1.29
N THR A 139 -9.50 13.39 0.51
CA THR A 139 -10.06 14.72 0.78
C THR A 139 -11.59 14.72 0.68
N ILE A 140 -12.13 14.19 -0.43
CA ILE A 140 -13.57 14.12 -0.66
C ILE A 140 -14.22 13.15 0.33
N GLY A 141 -13.57 12.03 0.63
CA GLY A 141 -14.06 11.02 1.57
C GLY A 141 -14.18 11.57 2.99
N GLY A 142 -13.20 12.35 3.45
CA GLY A 142 -13.28 13.01 4.75
C GLY A 142 -14.46 13.98 4.88
N TYR A 143 -14.68 14.79 3.84
CA TYR A 143 -15.82 15.70 3.79
C TYR A 143 -17.15 14.94 3.73
N ALA A 144 -17.25 13.95 2.83
CA ALA A 144 -18.48 13.16 2.67
C ALA A 144 -18.84 12.38 3.96
N ALA A 145 -17.84 11.87 4.67
CA ALA A 145 -18.06 11.19 5.95
C ALA A 145 -18.57 12.14 7.05
N ALA A 146 -18.12 13.37 7.06
CA ALA A 146 -18.58 14.38 8.02
C ALA A 146 -20.02 14.83 7.74
N GLU A 147 -20.39 14.99 6.47
CA GLU A 147 -21.71 15.50 6.06
C GLU A 147 -22.79 14.40 6.02
N TYR A 148 -22.47 13.24 5.45
CA TYR A 148 -23.44 12.16 5.19
C TYR A 148 -23.21 10.91 6.03
N GLY A 149 -22.22 10.95 6.93
CA GLY A 149 -21.80 9.83 7.75
C GLY A 149 -20.85 8.85 7.05
N PRO A 150 -20.01 8.13 7.83
CA PRO A 150 -18.94 7.28 7.28
C PRO A 150 -19.44 6.12 6.40
N ARG A 151 -20.67 5.62 6.63
CA ARG A 151 -21.28 4.57 5.78
C ARG A 151 -21.45 5.00 4.34
N PHE A 152 -21.76 6.29 4.11
CA PHE A 152 -21.96 6.83 2.75
C PHE A 152 -20.71 6.66 1.88
N ASN A 153 -19.53 6.70 2.46
CA ASN A 153 -18.28 6.50 1.73
C ASN A 153 -18.15 5.10 1.11
N PHE A 154 -18.72 4.06 1.73
CA PHE A 154 -18.75 2.72 1.13
C PHE A 154 -19.69 2.67 -0.08
N LEU A 155 -20.80 3.41 -0.05
CA LEU A 155 -21.68 3.55 -1.20
C LEU A 155 -20.96 4.30 -2.34
N LEU A 156 -20.30 5.43 -2.06
CA LEU A 156 -19.49 6.16 -3.04
C LEU A 156 -18.41 5.25 -3.64
N THR A 157 -17.72 4.50 -2.79
CA THR A 157 -16.70 3.52 -3.23
C THR A 157 -17.30 2.49 -4.16
N SER A 158 -18.49 1.95 -3.86
CA SER A 158 -19.16 0.97 -4.71
C SER A 158 -19.52 1.58 -6.08
N ILE A 159 -20.03 2.80 -6.10
CA ILE A 159 -20.38 3.52 -7.34
C ILE A 159 -19.11 3.74 -8.19
N VAL A 160 -18.03 4.25 -7.60
CA VAL A 160 -16.77 4.47 -8.32
C VAL A 160 -16.16 3.14 -8.79
N ALA A 161 -16.29 2.07 -8.00
CA ALA A 161 -15.83 0.75 -8.41
C ALA A 161 -16.63 0.20 -9.62
N VAL A 162 -17.93 0.50 -9.73
CA VAL A 162 -18.73 0.19 -10.92
C VAL A 162 -18.24 0.99 -12.13
N ILE A 163 -17.92 2.29 -11.97
CA ILE A 163 -17.36 3.09 -13.06
C ILE A 163 -15.99 2.53 -13.48
N ALA A 164 -15.16 2.12 -12.51
CA ALA A 164 -13.90 1.46 -12.79
C ALA A 164 -14.10 0.13 -13.54
N LEU A 165 -15.11 -0.67 -13.16
CA LEU A 165 -15.49 -1.91 -13.86
C LEU A 165 -15.84 -1.62 -15.32
N VAL A 166 -16.69 -0.64 -15.58
CA VAL A 166 -17.06 -0.23 -16.94
C VAL A 166 -15.82 0.19 -17.74
N SER A 167 -14.89 0.96 -17.14
CA SER A 167 -13.65 1.36 -17.80
C SER A 167 -12.77 0.17 -18.20
N VAL A 168 -12.75 -0.90 -17.38
CA VAL A 168 -12.01 -2.13 -17.66
C VAL A 168 -12.67 -2.94 -18.78
N THR A 169 -13.99 -2.99 -18.86
CA THR A 169 -14.70 -3.68 -19.98
C THR A 169 -14.40 -3.07 -21.34
N MET A 170 -14.08 -1.76 -21.38
CA MET A 170 -13.70 -1.06 -22.60
C MET A 170 -12.26 -1.40 -23.08
N ILE A 171 -11.47 -2.10 -22.29
CA ILE A 171 -10.16 -2.58 -22.72
C ILE A 171 -10.39 -3.62 -23.82
N LYS A 172 -9.99 -3.30 -25.05
CA LYS A 172 -10.05 -4.25 -26.16
C LYS A 172 -9.18 -5.45 -25.82
N GLY A 173 -9.77 -6.62 -25.75
CA GLY A 173 -9.06 -7.88 -25.61
C GLY A 173 -8.33 -8.20 -26.93
N ASN A 174 -7.24 -7.50 -27.21
CA ASN A 174 -6.38 -7.87 -28.33
C ASN A 174 -5.68 -9.16 -27.97
N GLY A 175 -6.23 -10.28 -28.37
CA GLY A 175 -5.58 -11.60 -28.38
C GLY A 175 -4.29 -11.65 -29.24
N SER A 176 -3.93 -10.55 -29.91
CA SER A 176 -2.81 -10.47 -30.86
C SER A 176 -1.61 -9.64 -30.39
N ALA A 177 -1.69 -8.88 -29.31
CA ALA A 177 -0.62 -7.95 -28.93
C ALA A 177 0.30 -8.43 -27.79
N VAL A 178 -0.07 -9.49 -27.11
CA VAL A 178 0.82 -10.15 -26.17
C VAL A 178 1.18 -11.48 -26.82
N GLN A 179 2.30 -11.55 -27.54
CA GLN A 179 2.98 -12.83 -27.75
C GLN A 179 3.22 -13.42 -26.38
N ILE A 180 2.29 -14.28 -25.96
CA ILE A 180 2.48 -15.14 -24.79
C ILE A 180 3.76 -15.90 -25.10
N SER A 181 4.84 -15.53 -24.46
CA SER A 181 6.03 -16.36 -24.45
C SER A 181 5.54 -17.74 -24.01
N GLN A 182 5.59 -18.72 -24.92
CA GLN A 182 5.13 -20.11 -24.70
C GLN A 182 5.98 -20.85 -23.66
N LYS A 183 6.79 -20.17 -22.89
CA LYS A 183 7.40 -20.75 -21.70
C LYS A 183 6.27 -21.16 -20.76
N LYS A 184 6.14 -22.46 -20.52
CA LYS A 184 5.29 -23.02 -19.46
C LYS A 184 5.61 -22.28 -18.17
N VAL A 185 4.84 -21.23 -17.85
CA VAL A 185 4.97 -20.54 -16.57
C VAL A 185 4.43 -21.50 -15.52
N SER A 186 5.33 -22.10 -14.76
CA SER A 186 4.97 -22.87 -13.58
C SER A 186 4.22 -21.94 -12.60
N PHE A 187 3.15 -22.46 -11.98
CA PHE A 187 2.43 -21.71 -10.93
C PHE A 187 3.29 -21.45 -9.68
N ILE A 188 4.34 -22.22 -9.52
CA ILE A 188 5.24 -22.14 -8.37
C ILE A 188 6.64 -21.94 -8.94
N PRO A 189 7.38 -20.90 -8.52
CA PRO A 189 8.78 -20.73 -8.88
C PRO A 189 9.57 -21.97 -8.52
N THR A 190 10.47 -22.38 -9.39
CA THR A 190 11.37 -23.49 -9.10
C THR A 190 12.32 -23.14 -7.95
N LYS A 191 12.85 -24.15 -7.27
CA LYS A 191 13.86 -23.91 -6.20
C LYS A 191 15.07 -23.12 -6.71
N GLU A 192 15.44 -23.33 -7.97
CA GLU A 192 16.57 -22.63 -8.59
C GLU A 192 16.25 -21.14 -8.84
N GLU A 193 15.06 -20.83 -9.37
CA GLU A 193 14.59 -19.45 -9.55
C GLU A 193 14.49 -18.74 -8.20
N MET A 194 13.93 -19.38 -7.19
CA MET A 194 13.86 -18.82 -5.83
C MET A 194 15.25 -18.58 -5.24
N ARG A 195 16.22 -19.47 -5.49
CA ARG A 195 17.61 -19.29 -5.04
C ARG A 195 18.28 -18.08 -5.68
N LYS A 196 17.99 -17.78 -6.96
CA LYS A 196 18.48 -16.59 -7.67
C LYS A 196 17.87 -15.30 -7.11
N VAL A 197 16.62 -15.36 -6.65
CA VAL A 197 15.90 -14.21 -6.08
C VAL A 197 16.25 -13.98 -4.62
N LEU A 198 16.30 -15.02 -3.80
CA LEU A 198 16.50 -14.92 -2.35
C LEU A 198 17.96 -14.67 -1.98
N ASN A 199 18.52 -13.58 -2.49
CA ASN A 199 19.82 -13.08 -2.02
C ASN A 199 19.63 -12.13 -0.83
N ARG A 200 20.73 -11.82 -0.12
CA ARG A 200 20.72 -10.98 1.07
C ARG A 200 20.07 -9.61 0.82
N THR A 201 20.36 -8.99 -0.32
CA THR A 201 19.84 -7.67 -0.69
C THR A 201 18.33 -7.69 -0.84
N VAL A 202 17.79 -8.68 -1.55
CA VAL A 202 16.34 -8.84 -1.73
C VAL A 202 15.66 -9.14 -0.41
N LEU A 203 16.21 -10.01 0.43
CA LEU A 203 15.63 -10.32 1.74
C LEU A 203 15.55 -9.08 2.63
N VAL A 204 16.63 -8.29 2.69
CA VAL A 204 16.64 -7.03 3.46
C VAL A 204 15.64 -6.03 2.88
N ALA A 205 15.56 -5.88 1.56
CA ALA A 205 14.59 -5.03 0.90
C ALA A 205 13.13 -5.45 1.19
N CYS A 206 12.87 -6.76 1.22
CA CYS A 206 11.58 -7.31 1.62
C CYS A 206 11.24 -7.01 3.09
N ILE A 207 12.20 -7.14 4.00
CA ILE A 207 12.02 -6.80 5.43
C ILE A 207 11.75 -5.29 5.59
N ILE A 208 12.51 -4.44 4.87
CA ILE A 208 12.28 -2.99 4.85
C ILE A 208 10.83 -2.70 4.46
N ASN A 209 10.35 -3.33 3.40
CA ASN A 209 8.99 -3.12 2.91
C ASN A 209 7.93 -3.64 3.89
N LEU A 210 8.14 -4.83 4.47
CA LEU A 210 7.26 -5.41 5.48
C LEU A 210 7.10 -4.48 6.67
N VAL A 211 8.21 -4.04 7.27
CA VAL A 211 8.19 -3.18 8.46
C VAL A 211 7.62 -1.80 8.13
N SER A 212 7.98 -1.22 6.98
CA SER A 212 7.42 0.06 6.55
C SER A 212 5.92 -0.02 6.31
N MET A 213 5.42 -1.11 5.74
CA MET A 213 3.98 -1.32 5.55
C MET A 213 3.27 -1.66 6.85
N MET A 214 3.91 -2.38 7.77
CA MET A 214 3.42 -2.62 9.12
C MET A 214 3.17 -1.30 9.85
N ILE A 215 4.09 -0.36 9.77
CA ILE A 215 3.94 0.99 10.33
C ILE A 215 2.83 1.76 9.61
N ASN A 216 2.82 1.73 8.27
CA ASN A 216 1.83 2.48 7.49
C ASN A 216 0.40 1.98 7.74
N SER A 217 0.16 0.68 7.73
CA SER A 217 -1.16 0.09 7.93
C SER A 217 -1.56 0.06 9.41
N GLY A 218 -0.67 -0.39 10.28
CA GLY A 218 -0.95 -0.58 11.68
C GLY A 218 -0.97 0.71 12.47
N LEU A 219 0.11 1.49 12.41
CA LEU A 219 0.20 2.72 13.18
C LEU A 219 -0.62 3.84 12.56
N LEU A 220 -0.39 4.13 11.28
CA LEU A 220 -0.94 5.31 10.63
C LEU A 220 -2.33 5.09 10.01
N GLY A 221 -2.64 3.86 9.61
CA GLY A 221 -3.96 3.48 9.08
C GLY A 221 -4.94 2.96 10.12
N THR A 222 -4.46 2.58 11.32
CA THR A 222 -5.32 1.98 12.36
C THR A 222 -5.28 2.77 13.67
N ILE A 223 -4.10 2.99 14.26
CA ILE A 223 -3.98 3.60 15.58
C ILE A 223 -4.14 5.12 15.50
N LEU A 224 -3.41 5.79 14.60
CA LEU A 224 -3.43 7.25 14.50
C LEU A 224 -4.82 7.84 14.23
N PRO A 225 -5.68 7.27 13.35
CA PRO A 225 -7.03 7.81 13.16
C PRO A 225 -7.89 7.70 14.42
N ILE A 226 -7.77 6.62 15.20
CA ILE A 226 -8.49 6.46 16.47
C ILE A 226 -7.95 7.45 17.50
N TYR A 227 -6.64 7.52 17.69
CA TYR A 227 -5.98 8.47 18.57
C TYR A 227 -6.34 9.94 18.24
N ALA A 228 -6.33 10.28 16.95
CA ALA A 228 -6.67 11.61 16.49
C ALA A 228 -8.13 12.00 16.78
N THR A 229 -9.05 11.05 16.66
CA THR A 229 -10.48 11.31 16.87
C THR A 229 -10.92 11.16 18.34
N GLU A 230 -10.43 10.14 19.05
CA GLU A 230 -10.84 9.86 20.44
C GLU A 230 -10.06 10.71 21.46
N ASP A 231 -8.72 10.84 21.31
CA ASP A 231 -7.87 11.53 22.30
C ASP A 231 -7.62 12.99 21.95
N LEU A 232 -7.39 13.32 20.67
CA LEU A 232 -7.12 14.68 20.24
C LEU A 232 -8.37 15.47 19.84
N GLY A 233 -9.55 14.80 19.75
CA GLY A 233 -10.83 15.41 19.41
C GLY A 233 -10.90 15.98 17.98
N LEU A 234 -10.05 15.53 17.07
CA LEU A 234 -10.09 15.96 15.68
C LEU A 234 -11.31 15.41 14.95
N SER A 235 -11.91 16.22 14.10
CA SER A 235 -12.97 15.75 13.22
C SER A 235 -12.42 14.80 12.13
N LEU A 236 -13.29 13.96 11.57
CA LEU A 236 -12.92 13.07 10.43
C LEU A 236 -12.39 13.87 9.25
N THR A 237 -12.94 15.09 9.01
CA THR A 237 -12.45 15.99 7.96
C THR A 237 -11.03 16.48 8.24
N GLN A 238 -10.75 16.91 9.47
CA GLN A 238 -9.40 17.32 9.87
C GLN A 238 -8.41 16.16 9.71
N TYR A 239 -8.79 14.94 10.15
CA TYR A 239 -7.94 13.78 9.99
C TYR A 239 -7.71 13.44 8.49
N ALA A 240 -8.73 13.55 7.64
CA ALA A 240 -8.58 13.36 6.20
C ALA A 240 -7.60 14.37 5.57
N PHE A 241 -7.57 15.62 6.03
CA PHE A 241 -6.54 16.59 5.61
C PHE A 241 -5.13 16.19 6.06
N LEU A 242 -4.96 15.63 7.25
CA LEU A 242 -3.67 15.08 7.70
C LEU A 242 -3.19 13.96 6.76
N VAL A 243 -4.08 13.04 6.39
CA VAL A 243 -3.77 11.95 5.46
C VAL A 243 -3.46 12.49 4.06
N SER A 244 -4.20 13.50 3.62
CA SER A 244 -3.96 14.19 2.33
C SER A 244 -2.58 14.86 2.30
N ALA A 245 -2.17 15.54 3.37
CA ALA A 245 -0.82 16.10 3.51
C ALA A 245 0.26 15.00 3.42
N SER A 246 0.02 13.85 4.04
CA SER A 246 0.91 12.69 3.92
C SER A 246 0.99 12.17 2.46
N THR A 247 -0.11 12.19 1.73
CA THR A 247 -0.10 11.76 0.31
C THR A 247 0.69 12.73 -0.56
N VAL A 248 0.57 14.04 -0.34
CA VAL A 248 1.42 15.05 -1.02
C VAL A 248 2.90 14.82 -0.69
N GLY A 249 3.22 14.59 0.58
CA GLY A 249 4.57 14.19 0.99
C GLY A 249 5.06 12.93 0.28
N SER A 250 4.19 11.92 0.12
CA SER A 250 4.53 10.66 -0.57
C SER A 250 4.84 10.88 -2.05
N ILE A 251 4.08 11.71 -2.74
CA ILE A 251 4.36 12.07 -4.14
C ILE A 251 5.73 12.74 -4.23
N SER A 252 5.98 13.72 -3.37
CA SER A 252 7.25 14.45 -3.31
C SER A 252 8.42 13.50 -3.00
N GLY A 253 8.27 12.66 -1.99
CA GLY A 253 9.29 11.68 -1.58
C GLY A 253 9.59 10.63 -2.66
N ASN A 254 8.57 10.16 -3.39
CA ASN A 254 8.74 9.20 -4.47
C ASN A 254 9.52 9.83 -5.64
N LEU A 255 9.13 11.03 -6.11
CA LEU A 255 9.77 11.71 -7.23
C LEU A 255 11.21 12.14 -6.89
N ILE A 256 11.39 12.82 -5.76
CA ILE A 256 12.69 13.33 -5.33
C ILE A 256 13.60 12.16 -4.94
N GLY A 257 13.07 11.21 -4.16
CA GLY A 257 13.80 10.04 -3.69
C GLY A 257 14.25 9.14 -4.83
N GLY A 258 13.39 8.90 -5.83
CA GLY A 258 13.75 8.16 -7.03
C GLY A 258 14.92 8.83 -7.78
N PHE A 259 14.78 10.11 -8.11
CA PHE A 259 15.82 10.87 -8.81
C PHE A 259 17.15 10.96 -8.05
N LEU A 260 17.10 11.27 -6.75
CA LEU A 260 18.30 11.35 -5.94
C LEU A 260 18.96 9.98 -5.71
N SER A 261 18.17 8.92 -5.59
CA SER A 261 18.72 7.58 -5.40
C SER A 261 19.49 7.05 -6.61
N ASP A 262 19.12 7.48 -7.82
CA ASP A 262 19.88 7.15 -9.03
C ASP A 262 21.25 7.86 -9.07
N LYS A 263 21.35 9.06 -8.48
CA LYS A 263 22.58 9.87 -8.48
C LYS A 263 23.49 9.61 -7.27
N MET A 264 22.92 9.51 -6.09
CA MET A 264 23.65 9.48 -4.81
C MET A 264 23.81 8.07 -4.23
N GLY A 265 23.07 7.11 -4.79
CA GLY A 265 23.01 5.74 -4.31
C GLY A 265 21.71 5.41 -3.57
N ARG A 266 21.22 4.18 -3.79
CA ARG A 266 19.96 3.71 -3.19
C ARG A 266 20.01 3.71 -1.66
N LYS A 267 21.10 3.20 -1.09
CA LYS A 267 21.31 3.08 0.35
C LYS A 267 21.24 4.42 1.08
N LYS A 268 21.94 5.44 0.58
CA LYS A 268 22.00 6.76 1.23
C LYS A 268 20.62 7.41 1.31
N ILE A 269 19.83 7.31 0.24
CA ILE A 269 18.50 7.91 0.19
C ILE A 269 17.51 7.16 1.08
N LEU A 270 17.60 5.83 1.18
CA LEU A 270 16.82 5.04 2.13
C LEU A 270 17.14 5.44 3.58
N LEU A 271 18.43 5.56 3.94
CA LEU A 271 18.82 5.99 5.28
C LEU A 271 18.31 7.38 5.63
N ALA A 272 18.40 8.34 4.70
CA ALA A 272 17.82 9.67 4.88
C ALA A 272 16.29 9.61 5.05
N GLY A 273 15.60 8.79 4.24
CA GLY A 273 14.17 8.54 4.35
C GLY A 273 13.77 7.97 5.71
N PHE A 274 14.52 7.00 6.22
CA PHE A 274 14.28 6.44 7.56
C PHE A 274 14.50 7.45 8.67
N ALA A 275 15.52 8.31 8.58
CA ALA A 275 15.74 9.38 9.56
C ALA A 275 14.53 10.35 9.60
N VAL A 276 14.04 10.76 8.42
CA VAL A 276 12.82 11.59 8.31
C VAL A 276 11.60 10.84 8.86
N GLY A 277 11.48 9.53 8.58
CA GLY A 277 10.42 8.67 9.09
C GLY A 277 10.41 8.57 10.61
N ALA A 278 11.56 8.30 11.23
CA ALA A 278 11.68 8.22 12.68
C ALA A 278 11.34 9.57 13.35
N LEU A 279 11.87 10.68 12.82
CA LEU A 279 11.57 12.02 13.29
C LEU A 279 10.09 12.35 13.19
N SER A 280 9.46 12.02 12.06
CA SER A 280 8.04 12.31 11.84
C SER A 280 7.14 11.53 12.78
N ILE A 281 7.39 10.21 12.97
CA ILE A 281 6.57 9.38 13.87
C ILE A 281 6.79 9.79 15.32
N PHE A 282 8.01 10.08 15.73
CA PHE A 282 8.27 10.66 17.06
C PHE A 282 7.54 12.00 17.23
N GLY A 283 7.62 12.88 16.22
CA GLY A 283 6.94 14.17 16.23
C GLY A 283 5.42 14.06 16.38
N LEU A 284 4.78 13.00 15.86
CA LEU A 284 3.34 12.77 16.06
C LEU A 284 2.97 12.58 17.55
N THR A 285 3.89 12.05 18.39
CA THR A 285 3.63 11.82 19.82
C THR A 285 3.66 13.10 20.64
N VAL A 286 4.40 14.12 20.18
CA VAL A 286 4.60 15.38 20.89
C VAL A 286 3.88 16.58 20.26
N SER A 287 3.07 16.35 19.24
CA SER A 287 2.35 17.37 18.49
C SER A 287 0.88 17.46 18.97
N PRO A 288 0.53 18.40 19.85
CA PRO A 288 -0.81 18.45 20.45
C PRO A 288 -1.84 19.17 19.58
N SER A 289 -1.45 19.74 18.43
CA SER A 289 -2.32 20.58 17.61
C SER A 289 -2.26 20.22 16.13
N PHE A 290 -3.28 20.66 15.39
CA PHE A 290 -3.51 20.28 14.00
C PHE A 290 -2.34 20.63 13.06
N ILE A 291 -1.76 21.84 13.17
CA ILE A 291 -0.70 22.28 12.24
C ILE A 291 0.61 21.47 12.40
N PRO A 292 1.17 21.29 13.61
CA PRO A 292 2.31 20.40 13.81
C PRO A 292 2.04 18.96 13.33
N LEU A 293 0.86 18.40 13.61
CA LEU A 293 0.48 17.09 13.12
C LEU A 293 0.50 17.03 11.59
N MET A 294 0.00 18.07 10.91
CA MET A 294 0.01 18.15 9.45
C MET A 294 1.44 18.16 8.89
N VAL A 295 2.37 18.89 9.51
CA VAL A 295 3.79 18.89 9.14
C VAL A 295 4.41 17.51 9.35
N MET A 296 4.16 16.86 10.48
CA MET A 296 4.68 15.51 10.74
C MET A 296 4.10 14.49 9.76
N MET A 297 2.83 14.59 9.40
CA MET A 297 2.18 13.73 8.41
C MET A 297 2.76 13.95 7.00
N PHE A 298 3.08 15.19 6.63
CA PHE A 298 3.78 15.47 5.38
C PHE A 298 5.18 14.83 5.35
N LEU A 299 5.98 14.99 6.41
CA LEU A 299 7.30 14.36 6.54
C LEU A 299 7.22 12.83 6.51
N LYS A 300 6.24 12.25 7.21
CA LYS A 300 5.93 10.82 7.14
C LYS A 300 5.62 10.38 5.70
N GLY A 301 4.90 11.22 4.98
CA GLY A 301 4.63 10.99 3.57
C GLY A 301 5.93 10.91 2.76
N ILE A 302 6.87 11.82 2.94
CA ILE A 302 8.18 11.80 2.28
C ILE A 302 8.90 10.46 2.55
N PHE A 303 8.94 10.02 3.80
CA PHE A 303 9.49 8.70 4.15
C PHE A 303 8.85 7.57 3.34
N TRP A 304 7.50 7.50 3.35
CA TRP A 304 6.77 6.46 2.63
C TRP A 304 7.04 6.51 1.12
N GLY A 305 7.05 7.72 0.54
CA GLY A 305 7.34 7.92 -0.88
C GLY A 305 8.74 7.45 -1.27
N ILE A 306 9.75 7.73 -0.45
CA ILE A 306 11.12 7.24 -0.67
C ILE A 306 11.15 5.70 -0.63
N VAL A 307 10.56 5.08 0.37
CA VAL A 307 10.53 3.61 0.48
C VAL A 307 9.82 3.00 -0.73
N TYR A 308 8.65 3.54 -1.08
CA TYR A 308 7.81 3.02 -2.16
C TYR A 308 8.47 3.13 -3.54
N GLY A 309 9.29 4.17 -3.77
CA GLY A 309 10.01 4.37 -5.03
C GLY A 309 11.36 3.66 -5.10
N VAL A 310 12.15 3.72 -4.01
CA VAL A 310 13.54 3.26 -4.03
C VAL A 310 13.67 1.76 -3.81
N VAL A 311 12.85 1.14 -2.94
CA VAL A 311 13.01 -0.29 -2.62
C VAL A 311 12.71 -1.22 -3.80
N PRO A 312 11.65 -1.01 -4.63
CA PRO A 312 11.47 -1.80 -5.85
C PRO A 312 12.63 -1.67 -6.84
N ALA A 313 13.20 -0.46 -6.98
CA ALA A 313 14.37 -0.24 -7.82
C ALA A 313 15.60 -0.98 -7.28
N TYR A 314 15.79 -0.99 -5.97
CA TYR A 314 16.87 -1.74 -5.31
C TYR A 314 16.78 -3.25 -5.59
N ILE A 315 15.56 -3.82 -5.56
CA ILE A 315 15.32 -5.23 -5.90
C ILE A 315 15.58 -5.48 -7.39
N ALA A 316 15.11 -4.58 -8.26
CA ALA A 316 15.31 -4.70 -9.70
C ALA A 316 16.82 -4.69 -10.07
N ASP A 317 17.64 -3.95 -9.33
CA ASP A 317 19.10 -3.91 -9.50
C ASP A 317 19.79 -5.17 -8.94
N ALA A 318 19.16 -5.89 -7.98
CA ALA A 318 19.75 -7.00 -7.25
C ALA A 318 19.40 -8.40 -7.80
N VAL A 319 18.53 -8.48 -8.80
CA VAL A 319 18.10 -9.76 -9.40
C VAL A 319 18.31 -9.78 -10.92
N PRO A 320 18.65 -10.95 -11.50
CA PRO A 320 18.73 -11.12 -12.95
C PRO A 320 17.39 -10.83 -13.62
N ASP A 321 17.44 -10.35 -14.88
CA ASP A 321 16.24 -9.97 -15.65
C ASP A 321 15.23 -11.13 -15.78
N GLU A 322 15.71 -12.37 -15.88
CA GLU A 322 14.87 -13.56 -16.06
C GLU A 322 13.96 -13.83 -14.85
N VAL A 323 14.37 -13.46 -13.64
CA VAL A 323 13.65 -13.69 -12.38
C VAL A 323 13.16 -12.40 -11.69
N ARG A 324 13.31 -11.25 -12.35
CA ARG A 324 12.88 -9.95 -11.82
C ARG A 324 11.40 -9.92 -11.43
N GLY A 325 10.55 -10.57 -12.23
CA GLY A 325 9.12 -10.68 -11.91
C GLY A 325 8.85 -11.41 -10.59
N ILE A 326 9.61 -12.48 -10.33
CA ILE A 326 9.53 -13.23 -9.06
C ILE A 326 10.02 -12.35 -7.89
N GLY A 327 11.11 -11.60 -8.10
CA GLY A 327 11.63 -10.67 -7.09
C GLY A 327 10.60 -9.58 -6.70
N ILE A 328 9.95 -8.96 -7.68
CA ILE A 328 8.90 -7.97 -7.44
C ILE A 328 7.66 -8.62 -6.79
N GLY A 329 7.28 -9.83 -7.19
CA GLY A 329 6.21 -10.59 -6.56
C GLY A 329 6.50 -10.88 -5.09
N THR A 330 7.72 -11.33 -4.78
CA THR A 330 8.17 -11.55 -3.39
C THR A 330 8.08 -10.25 -2.57
N PHE A 331 8.57 -9.14 -3.11
CA PHE A 331 8.47 -7.82 -2.48
C PHE A 331 7.01 -7.46 -2.13
N ARG A 332 6.07 -7.68 -3.04
CA ARG A 332 4.64 -7.38 -2.81
C ARG A 332 4.03 -8.27 -1.73
N THR A 333 4.36 -9.56 -1.74
CA THR A 333 3.92 -10.49 -0.68
C THR A 333 4.37 -10.01 0.70
N PHE A 334 5.63 -9.56 0.84
CA PHE A 334 6.11 -9.00 2.10
C PHE A 334 5.44 -7.67 2.46
N MET A 335 5.08 -6.85 1.47
CA MET A 335 4.29 -5.63 1.70
C MET A 335 2.92 -5.97 2.27
N ASP A 336 2.20 -6.91 1.67
CA ASP A 336 0.87 -7.31 2.14
C ASP A 336 0.94 -8.01 3.50
N LEU A 337 1.99 -8.80 3.75
CA LEU A 337 2.23 -9.38 5.07
C LEU A 337 2.42 -8.28 6.13
N GLY A 338 3.14 -7.20 5.81
CA GLY A 338 3.24 -6.04 6.69
C GLY A 338 1.88 -5.37 6.94
N GLY A 339 1.07 -5.24 5.88
CA GLY A 339 -0.30 -4.73 5.97
C GLY A 339 -1.23 -5.60 6.82
N LEU A 340 -1.06 -6.92 6.74
CA LEU A 340 -1.80 -7.91 7.54
C LEU A 340 -1.40 -7.86 9.02
N VAL A 341 -0.09 -7.91 9.30
CA VAL A 341 0.43 -8.04 10.67
C VAL A 341 0.39 -6.70 11.42
N GLY A 342 0.58 -5.59 10.71
CA GLY A 342 0.71 -4.26 11.31
C GLY A 342 -0.46 -3.87 12.21
N PRO A 343 -1.71 -3.86 11.74
CA PRO A 343 -2.86 -3.51 12.57
C PRO A 343 -3.00 -4.43 13.78
N MET A 344 -2.74 -5.73 13.63
CA MET A 344 -2.83 -6.70 14.74
C MET A 344 -1.78 -6.41 15.82
N VAL A 345 -0.54 -6.17 15.45
CA VAL A 345 0.56 -5.84 16.38
C VAL A 345 0.28 -4.53 17.10
N MET A 346 -0.05 -3.47 16.36
CA MET A 346 -0.24 -2.14 16.94
C MET A 346 -1.45 -2.10 17.87
N THR A 347 -2.57 -2.71 17.51
CA THR A 347 -3.74 -2.79 18.39
C THR A 347 -3.49 -3.63 19.60
N SER A 348 -2.66 -4.68 19.52
CA SER A 348 -2.27 -5.50 20.68
C SER A 348 -1.41 -4.70 21.66
N ILE A 349 -0.47 -3.87 21.17
CA ILE A 349 0.31 -2.98 22.04
C ILE A 349 -0.62 -2.04 22.81
N VAL A 350 -1.55 -1.39 22.12
CA VAL A 350 -2.50 -0.48 22.79
C VAL A 350 -3.38 -1.22 23.78
N ALA A 351 -3.80 -2.45 23.48
CA ALA A 351 -4.62 -3.25 24.38
C ALA A 351 -3.87 -3.68 25.66
N VAL A 352 -2.56 -3.98 25.56
CA VAL A 352 -1.74 -4.38 26.72
C VAL A 352 -1.46 -3.22 27.65
N PHE A 353 -1.11 -2.05 27.12
CA PHE A 353 -0.73 -0.91 27.95
C PHE A 353 -1.92 -0.01 28.35
N GLY A 354 -3.04 -0.09 27.62
CA GLY A 354 -4.28 0.63 27.91
C GLY A 354 -4.22 2.15 27.72
N GLY A 355 -5.40 2.78 27.54
CA GLY A 355 -5.56 4.23 27.49
C GLY A 355 -4.62 4.97 26.52
N SER A 356 -4.44 6.26 26.76
CA SER A 356 -3.57 7.13 25.96
C SER A 356 -2.11 6.69 25.94
N GLN A 357 -1.64 5.99 26.99
CA GLN A 357 -0.27 5.45 27.04
C GLN A 357 -0.06 4.35 26.00
N GLY A 358 -1.06 3.50 25.78
CA GLY A 358 -0.97 2.46 24.76
C GLY A 358 -0.75 3.01 23.35
N TYR A 359 -1.38 4.13 23.02
CA TYR A 359 -1.14 4.81 21.74
C TYR A 359 0.31 5.31 21.65
N VAL A 360 0.81 5.98 22.67
CA VAL A 360 2.19 6.49 22.72
C VAL A 360 3.20 5.34 22.58
N TYR A 361 3.01 4.23 23.27
CA TYR A 361 3.90 3.05 23.13
C TYR A 361 3.87 2.45 21.73
N SER A 362 2.72 2.46 21.05
CA SER A 362 2.65 2.00 19.66
C SER A 362 3.46 2.91 18.71
N PHE A 363 3.47 4.23 18.94
CA PHE A 363 4.33 5.16 18.21
C PHE A 363 5.82 4.91 18.49
N TYR A 364 6.20 4.72 19.75
CA TYR A 364 7.59 4.40 20.10
C TYR A 364 8.05 3.07 19.49
N PHE A 365 7.19 2.07 19.44
CA PHE A 365 7.47 0.84 18.71
C PHE A 365 7.69 1.09 17.22
N GLY A 366 6.92 1.98 16.61
CA GLY A 366 7.12 2.41 15.23
C GLY A 366 8.48 3.09 15.02
N VAL A 367 8.88 4.00 15.92
CA VAL A 367 10.20 4.65 15.90
C VAL A 367 11.32 3.62 16.04
N ALA A 368 11.23 2.74 17.04
CA ALA A 368 12.22 1.67 17.27
C ALA A 368 12.36 0.75 16.05
N SER A 369 11.23 0.41 15.39
CA SER A 369 11.22 -0.39 14.17
C SER A 369 11.98 0.31 13.04
N ILE A 370 11.79 1.63 12.86
CA ILE A 370 12.53 2.40 11.83
C ILE A 370 14.03 2.48 12.17
N ILE A 371 14.37 2.67 13.43
CA ILE A 371 15.79 2.64 13.86
C ILE A 371 16.41 1.27 13.54
N GLY A 372 15.69 0.18 13.78
CA GLY A 372 16.09 -1.16 13.35
C GLY A 372 16.32 -1.26 11.83
N LEU A 373 15.44 -0.62 11.02
CA LEU A 373 15.63 -0.55 9.57
C LEU A 373 16.88 0.24 9.17
N ILE A 374 17.24 1.31 9.89
CA ILE A 374 18.49 2.04 9.66
C ILE A 374 19.69 1.10 9.87
N GLY A 375 19.73 0.37 10.99
CA GLY A 375 20.77 -0.61 11.28
C GLY A 375 20.86 -1.71 10.22
N LEU A 376 19.68 -2.25 9.81
CA LEU A 376 19.61 -3.29 8.79
C LEU A 376 20.09 -2.78 7.41
N THR A 377 19.66 -1.58 7.02
CA THR A 377 20.05 -0.95 5.75
C THR A 377 21.55 -0.61 5.72
N TRP A 378 22.12 -0.27 6.88
CA TRP A 378 23.55 -0.01 6.98
C TRP A 378 24.39 -1.21 6.54
N THR A 379 23.89 -2.42 6.71
CA THR A 379 24.58 -3.67 6.33
C THR A 379 24.53 -3.96 4.81
N LEU A 380 23.73 -3.22 4.04
CA LEU A 380 23.62 -3.39 2.58
C LEU A 380 24.78 -2.69 1.86
N GLU A 381 25.12 -3.21 0.70
CA GLU A 381 25.97 -2.51 -0.28
C GLU A 381 25.14 -1.56 -1.13
N ASP A 382 25.74 -0.48 -1.60
CA ASP A 382 25.07 0.42 -2.54
C ASP A 382 25.11 -0.16 -3.95
N THR A 383 23.95 -0.23 -4.62
CA THR A 383 23.82 -0.85 -5.94
C THR A 383 23.82 0.17 -7.08
N ALA A 384 23.73 1.48 -6.80
CA ALA A 384 23.68 2.50 -7.83
C ALA A 384 24.98 2.52 -8.67
N GLY A 385 24.82 2.32 -9.98
CA GLY A 385 25.94 2.39 -10.94
C GLY A 385 26.82 1.12 -11.03
N LYS A 386 26.50 0.06 -10.30
CA LYS A 386 27.13 -1.26 -10.46
C LYS A 386 26.26 -2.14 -11.34
N ALA A 387 26.63 -2.34 -12.61
CA ALA A 387 26.18 -3.53 -13.32
C ALA A 387 26.57 -4.74 -12.46
N VAL A 388 25.58 -5.56 -12.09
CA VAL A 388 25.84 -6.74 -11.25
C VAL A 388 26.78 -7.67 -12.02
N THR A 389 28.05 -7.65 -11.65
CA THR A 389 29.00 -8.69 -12.03
C THR A 389 28.64 -9.90 -11.21
N ILE A 390 27.91 -10.83 -11.81
CA ILE A 390 27.59 -12.12 -11.21
C ILE A 390 28.89 -12.94 -11.19
N HIS A 391 29.45 -13.15 -10.02
CA HIS A 391 30.47 -14.19 -9.75
C HIS A 391 29.81 -15.50 -9.37
#